data_8685a9b857726971b43ae0e959bb970e
#
_entry.id   8685a9b857726971b43ae0e959bb970e
#
_cell.length_a   1.000
_cell.length_b   1.000
_cell.length_c   1.000
_cell.angle_alpha   90.00
_cell.angle_beta   90.00
_cell.angle_gamma   90.00
#
_symmetry.space_group_name_H-M   'P 1'
#
loop_
_entity.id
_entity.type
_entity.pdbx_description
1 polymer ?
#
loop_
_entity_poly.entity_id
_entity_poly.type
_entity_poly.pdbx_seq_one_letter_code
_entity_poly.pdbx_strand_id
1 'polypeptide(L)'
;MLKLTQISFGYGDHTVLQNQNLTLLPGQRLAIMGPSGRGKTTLLRIALGLIKPTSGTVENTFRNTAVVFQEPRLLPWRTALENVNLVLGDGKATLETARKYLCQVNLSDAENKYPRELSGGMQQRVAVARALAAEGDLLILDEPFKAMDEALREQIVALVNQTRAAVLLVTHEEAEAKSLNCEILKL
;
A
#
# COMPACT_ATOMS: atom_id res chain seq x y z
N MET A 1 8.91 13.92 -1.42
CA MET A 1 7.77 14.59 -0.76
C MET A 1 6.51 14.34 -1.58
N LEU A 2 5.41 14.02 -0.93
CA LEU A 2 4.07 14.03 -1.50
C LEU A 2 3.28 15.17 -0.85
N LYS A 3 2.72 16.06 -1.65
CA LYS A 3 1.93 17.20 -1.17
C LYS A 3 0.65 17.34 -1.99
N LEU A 4 -0.46 17.35 -1.30
CA LEU A 4 -1.80 17.60 -1.82
C LEU A 4 -2.27 18.94 -1.25
N THR A 5 -2.71 19.86 -2.11
CA THR A 5 -3.12 21.20 -1.70
C THR A 5 -4.54 21.48 -2.22
N GLN A 6 -5.47 21.74 -1.28
CA GLN A 6 -6.87 22.11 -1.56
C GLN A 6 -7.59 21.12 -2.49
N ILE A 7 -7.33 19.83 -2.31
CA ILE A 7 -7.92 18.79 -3.15
C ILE A 7 -9.44 18.72 -2.93
N SER A 8 -10.17 18.90 -4.01
CA SER A 8 -11.61 18.61 -4.07
C SER A 8 -11.90 17.64 -5.20
N PHE A 9 -12.85 16.73 -4.98
CA PHE A 9 -13.26 15.74 -5.96
C PHE A 9 -14.68 15.24 -5.71
N GLY A 10 -15.41 14.98 -6.79
CA GLY A 10 -16.75 14.39 -6.77
C GLY A 10 -16.99 13.45 -7.94
N TYR A 11 -17.95 12.55 -7.80
CA TYR A 11 -18.50 11.72 -8.88
C TYR A 11 -19.87 12.27 -9.26
N GLY A 12 -19.97 12.86 -10.47
CA GLY A 12 -21.18 13.59 -10.88
C GLY A 12 -21.47 14.72 -9.88
N ASP A 13 -22.69 14.75 -9.34
CA ASP A 13 -23.12 15.78 -8.38
C ASP A 13 -22.74 15.45 -6.93
N HIS A 14 -22.14 14.27 -6.68
CA HIS A 14 -21.78 13.85 -5.32
C HIS A 14 -20.34 14.25 -4.97
N THR A 15 -20.18 15.25 -4.08
CA THR A 15 -18.88 15.66 -3.56
C THR A 15 -18.35 14.61 -2.56
N VAL A 16 -17.12 14.10 -2.82
CA VAL A 16 -16.45 13.09 -1.99
C VAL A 16 -15.34 13.72 -1.14
N LEU A 17 -14.59 14.64 -1.73
CA LEU A 17 -13.51 15.37 -1.05
C LEU A 17 -13.72 16.87 -1.23
N GLN A 18 -13.46 17.65 -0.16
CA GLN A 18 -13.57 19.10 -0.18
C GLN A 18 -12.37 19.72 0.52
N ASN A 19 -11.57 20.49 -0.25
CA ASN A 19 -10.42 21.27 0.23
C ASN A 19 -9.43 20.49 1.10
N GLN A 20 -9.16 19.22 0.78
CA GLN A 20 -8.27 18.38 1.56
C GLN A 20 -6.82 18.75 1.33
N ASN A 21 -6.05 18.76 2.42
CA ASN A 21 -4.61 19.01 2.38
C ASN A 21 -3.88 17.85 3.06
N LEU A 22 -2.75 17.45 2.47
CA LEU A 22 -1.88 16.43 3.01
C LEU A 22 -0.44 16.75 2.63
N THR A 23 0.48 16.60 3.55
CA THR A 23 1.92 16.65 3.26
C THR A 23 2.60 15.46 3.92
N LEU A 24 3.40 14.73 3.16
CA LEU A 24 4.21 13.61 3.62
C LEU A 24 5.65 13.82 3.14
N LEU A 25 6.56 14.03 4.08
CA LEU A 25 7.98 14.21 3.80
C LEU A 25 8.71 12.86 3.72
N PRO A 26 9.91 12.80 3.12
CA PRO A 26 10.73 11.59 3.15
C PRO A 26 10.95 11.05 4.56
N GLY A 27 10.75 9.76 4.76
CA GLY A 27 10.89 9.08 6.05
C GLY A 27 9.74 9.32 7.04
N GLN A 28 8.80 10.22 6.76
CA GLN A 28 7.60 10.41 7.59
C GLN A 28 6.59 9.28 7.38
N ARG A 29 5.72 9.12 8.38
CA ARG A 29 4.62 8.14 8.35
C ARG A 29 3.33 8.83 8.71
N LEU A 30 2.33 8.68 7.85
CA LEU A 30 1.03 9.33 7.98
C LEU A 30 -0.08 8.30 7.77
N ALA A 31 -1.05 8.27 8.66
CA ALA A 31 -2.26 7.47 8.53
C ALA A 31 -3.46 8.37 8.21
N ILE A 32 -4.15 8.07 7.12
CA ILE A 32 -5.45 8.66 6.79
C ILE A 32 -6.52 7.79 7.43
N MET A 33 -7.26 8.37 8.36
CA MET A 33 -8.32 7.69 9.10
C MET A 33 -9.67 8.38 8.91
N GLY A 34 -10.74 7.61 9.05
CA GLY A 34 -12.10 8.12 8.98
C GLY A 34 -13.10 7.00 8.65
N PRO A 35 -14.40 7.25 8.77
CA PRO A 35 -15.46 6.30 8.44
C PRO A 35 -15.38 5.83 6.99
N SER A 36 -15.98 4.66 6.70
CA SER A 36 -16.12 4.19 5.32
C SER A 36 -16.92 5.19 4.48
N GLY A 37 -16.55 5.33 3.20
CA GLY A 37 -17.20 6.28 2.27
C GLY A 37 -16.71 7.73 2.36
N ARG A 38 -15.84 8.10 3.30
CA ARG A 38 -15.30 9.47 3.44
C ARG A 38 -14.23 9.86 2.42
N GLY A 39 -13.99 9.03 1.41
CA GLY A 39 -13.07 9.39 0.32
C GLY A 39 -11.60 9.07 0.56
N LYS A 40 -11.24 8.27 1.59
CA LYS A 40 -9.85 7.88 1.87
C LYS A 40 -9.16 7.24 0.66
N THR A 41 -9.78 6.20 0.09
CA THR A 41 -9.27 5.54 -1.13
C THR A 41 -9.27 6.48 -2.34
N THR A 42 -10.22 7.42 -2.41
CA THR A 42 -10.26 8.45 -3.47
C THR A 42 -9.06 9.40 -3.34
N LEU A 43 -8.78 9.89 -2.13
CA LEU A 43 -7.62 10.74 -1.86
C LEU A 43 -6.31 10.01 -2.19
N LEU A 44 -6.23 8.73 -1.85
CA LEU A 44 -5.08 7.89 -2.18
C LEU A 44 -4.92 7.72 -3.70
N ARG A 45 -6.00 7.47 -4.45
CA ARG A 45 -5.96 7.39 -5.92
C ARG A 45 -5.54 8.71 -6.57
N ILE A 46 -5.93 9.85 -6.00
CA ILE A 46 -5.47 11.17 -6.43
C ILE A 46 -3.97 11.33 -6.14
N ALA A 47 -3.52 10.96 -4.94
CA ALA A 47 -2.11 11.01 -4.55
C ALA A 47 -1.21 10.17 -5.48
N LEU A 48 -1.73 9.04 -5.99
CA LEU A 48 -1.08 8.16 -6.96
C LEU A 48 -1.18 8.65 -8.42
N GLY A 49 -1.92 9.73 -8.68
CA GLY A 49 -2.17 10.21 -10.04
C GLY A 49 -3.10 9.31 -10.88
N LEU A 50 -3.79 8.35 -10.25
CA LEU A 50 -4.72 7.44 -10.92
C LEU A 50 -6.03 8.12 -11.30
N ILE A 51 -6.42 9.18 -10.59
CA ILE A 51 -7.54 10.05 -10.91
C ILE A 51 -7.11 11.51 -10.72
N LYS A 52 -7.63 12.41 -11.55
CA LYS A 52 -7.38 13.85 -11.42
C LYS A 52 -8.39 14.47 -10.46
N PRO A 53 -7.98 15.34 -9.53
CA PRO A 53 -8.90 16.08 -8.69
C PRO A 53 -9.70 17.08 -9.53
N THR A 54 -10.89 17.48 -9.06
CA THR A 54 -11.70 18.55 -9.68
C THR A 54 -11.04 19.92 -9.46
N SER A 55 -10.41 20.11 -8.28
CA SER A 55 -9.59 21.28 -7.99
C SER A 55 -8.46 20.92 -7.02
N GLY A 56 -7.48 21.82 -6.92
CA GLY A 56 -6.27 21.60 -6.12
C GLY A 56 -5.09 21.06 -6.93
N THR A 57 -3.97 20.86 -6.26
CA THR A 57 -2.73 20.40 -6.89
C THR A 57 -2.12 19.22 -6.14
N VAL A 58 -1.47 18.32 -6.89
CA VAL A 58 -0.71 17.19 -6.38
C VAL A 58 0.74 17.34 -6.82
N GLU A 59 1.65 17.35 -5.86
CA GLU A 59 3.09 17.33 -6.07
C GLU A 59 3.64 16.02 -5.48
N ASN A 60 4.26 15.19 -6.31
CA ASN A 60 4.94 13.97 -5.86
C ASN A 60 6.36 13.98 -6.40
N THR A 61 7.34 14.07 -5.50
CA THR A 61 8.78 14.03 -5.83
C THR A 61 9.43 12.72 -5.45
N PHE A 62 8.68 11.74 -4.94
CA PHE A 62 9.17 10.38 -4.76
C PHE A 62 9.41 9.71 -6.10
N ARG A 63 10.50 8.97 -6.23
CA ARG A 63 10.92 8.33 -7.49
C ARG A 63 10.23 6.98 -7.69
N ASN A 64 10.20 6.18 -6.60
CA ASN A 64 9.66 4.83 -6.62
C ASN A 64 8.55 4.71 -5.58
N THR A 65 7.32 4.51 -6.03
CA THR A 65 6.16 4.32 -5.15
C THR A 65 5.73 2.85 -5.17
N ALA A 66 5.81 2.20 -4.02
CA ALA A 66 5.26 0.87 -3.81
C ALA A 66 3.86 0.98 -3.22
N VAL A 67 2.92 0.14 -3.66
CA VAL A 67 1.52 0.23 -3.25
C VAL A 67 0.96 -1.14 -2.91
N VAL A 68 0.32 -1.23 -1.75
CA VAL A 68 -0.61 -2.30 -1.38
C VAL A 68 -2.01 -1.73 -1.47
N PHE A 69 -2.81 -2.16 -2.42
CA PHE A 69 -4.22 -1.78 -2.55
C PHE A 69 -5.11 -2.66 -1.66
N GLN A 70 -6.29 -2.18 -1.35
CA GLN A 70 -7.32 -2.94 -0.64
C GLN A 70 -7.66 -4.24 -1.38
N GLU A 71 -7.70 -4.21 -2.72
CA GLU A 71 -7.71 -5.40 -3.58
C GLU A 71 -6.26 -5.73 -3.98
N PRO A 72 -5.77 -6.97 -3.84
CA PRO A 72 -4.35 -7.32 -4.03
C PRO A 72 -3.77 -6.98 -5.41
N ARG A 73 -4.60 -6.92 -6.45
CA ARG A 73 -4.21 -6.60 -7.83
C ARG A 73 -3.00 -7.40 -8.31
N LEU A 74 -3.03 -8.69 -8.05
CA LEU A 74 -2.03 -9.62 -8.57
C LEU A 74 -2.27 -9.87 -10.07
N LEU A 75 -1.19 -10.13 -10.80
CA LEU A 75 -1.27 -10.58 -12.18
C LEU A 75 -1.79 -12.02 -12.21
N PRO A 76 -3.00 -12.28 -12.76
CA PRO A 76 -3.65 -13.59 -12.62
C PRO A 76 -2.96 -14.72 -13.38
N TRP A 77 -2.13 -14.38 -14.36
CA TRP A 77 -1.34 -15.32 -15.17
C TRP A 77 0.07 -15.56 -14.64
N ARG A 78 0.42 -14.98 -13.49
CA ARG A 78 1.71 -15.16 -12.80
C ARG A 78 1.50 -15.84 -11.46
N THR A 79 2.46 -16.67 -11.06
CA THR A 79 2.49 -17.29 -9.73
C THR A 79 2.76 -16.24 -8.65
N ALA A 80 2.64 -16.63 -7.37
CA ALA A 80 2.99 -15.74 -6.25
C ALA A 80 4.44 -15.26 -6.36
N LEU A 81 5.39 -16.16 -6.65
CA LEU A 81 6.80 -15.83 -6.82
C LEU A 81 7.02 -14.85 -7.98
N GLU A 82 6.40 -15.10 -9.13
CA GLU A 82 6.52 -14.24 -10.30
C GLU A 82 5.91 -12.85 -10.09
N ASN A 83 4.81 -12.76 -9.31
CA ASN A 83 4.23 -11.48 -8.92
C ASN A 83 5.18 -10.62 -8.08
N VAL A 84 5.93 -11.25 -7.16
CA VAL A 84 6.95 -10.55 -6.36
C VAL A 84 8.19 -10.27 -7.20
N ASN A 85 8.63 -11.21 -8.04
CA ASN A 85 9.82 -11.06 -8.86
C ASN A 85 9.72 -9.94 -9.89
N LEU A 86 8.50 -9.62 -10.33
CA LEU A 86 8.23 -8.58 -11.31
C LEU A 86 8.86 -7.22 -10.95
N VAL A 87 8.75 -6.82 -9.69
CA VAL A 87 9.26 -5.52 -9.22
C VAL A 87 10.77 -5.52 -8.99
N LEU A 88 11.39 -6.69 -8.99
CA LEU A 88 12.84 -6.90 -8.88
C LEU A 88 13.55 -6.95 -10.27
N GLY A 89 12.82 -6.75 -11.37
CA GLY A 89 13.33 -6.80 -12.73
C GLY A 89 13.02 -8.07 -13.50
N ASP A 90 12.20 -8.97 -12.94
CA ASP A 90 11.65 -10.19 -13.59
C ASP A 90 12.73 -11.16 -14.12
N GLY A 91 13.93 -11.12 -13.52
CA GLY A 91 15.07 -11.94 -13.90
C GLY A 91 15.16 -13.26 -13.10
N LYS A 92 15.88 -14.25 -13.67
CA LYS A 92 16.20 -15.47 -12.92
C LYS A 92 17.08 -15.20 -11.70
N ALA A 93 17.98 -14.21 -11.79
CA ALA A 93 18.88 -13.83 -10.71
C ALA A 93 18.15 -13.23 -9.49
N THR A 94 16.93 -12.72 -9.65
CA THR A 94 16.15 -12.08 -8.61
C THR A 94 15.14 -13.02 -7.92
N LEU A 95 14.98 -14.25 -8.40
CA LEU A 95 14.04 -15.25 -7.85
C LEU A 95 14.31 -15.56 -6.38
N GLU A 96 15.59 -15.72 -5.99
CA GLU A 96 15.94 -15.98 -4.58
C GLU A 96 15.56 -14.81 -3.67
N THR A 97 15.71 -13.58 -4.15
CA THR A 97 15.27 -12.41 -3.42
C THR A 97 13.74 -12.39 -3.29
N ALA A 98 13.02 -12.70 -4.36
CA ALA A 98 11.55 -12.81 -4.32
C ALA A 98 11.06 -13.88 -3.33
N ARG A 99 11.75 -15.06 -3.26
CA ARG A 99 11.46 -16.11 -2.28
C ARG A 99 11.64 -15.64 -0.83
N LYS A 100 12.68 -14.86 -0.55
CA LYS A 100 12.89 -14.28 0.77
C LYS A 100 11.72 -13.42 1.20
N TYR A 101 11.21 -12.55 0.32
CA TYR A 101 10.04 -11.74 0.62
C TYR A 101 8.76 -12.58 0.82
N LEU A 102 8.54 -13.65 0.05
CA LEU A 102 7.44 -14.58 0.28
C LEU A 102 7.57 -15.33 1.61
N CYS A 103 8.78 -15.74 1.98
CA CYS A 103 9.05 -16.36 3.27
C CYS A 103 8.71 -15.41 4.43
N GLN A 104 9.06 -14.13 4.32
CA GLN A 104 8.76 -13.11 5.32
C GLN A 104 7.25 -12.88 5.56
N VAL A 105 6.40 -13.28 4.64
CA VAL A 105 4.93 -13.21 4.77
C VAL A 105 4.29 -14.59 4.92
N ASN A 106 5.07 -15.61 5.30
CA ASN A 106 4.63 -17.00 5.51
C ASN A 106 3.94 -17.63 4.28
N LEU A 107 4.57 -17.50 3.10
CA LEU A 107 4.07 -18.04 1.82
C LEU A 107 5.10 -18.88 1.05
N SER A 108 6.10 -19.46 1.73
CA SER A 108 7.10 -20.32 1.10
C SER A 108 6.48 -21.51 0.35
N ASP A 109 5.44 -22.13 0.95
CA ASP A 109 4.77 -23.30 0.38
C ASP A 109 3.79 -22.96 -0.76
N ALA A 110 3.61 -21.67 -1.03
CA ALA A 110 2.65 -21.17 -2.02
C ALA A 110 3.31 -20.44 -3.19
N GLU A 111 4.64 -20.47 -3.29
CA GLU A 111 5.39 -19.69 -4.27
C GLU A 111 4.98 -19.95 -5.73
N ASN A 112 4.61 -21.20 -6.05
CA ASN A 112 4.22 -21.64 -7.38
C ASN A 112 2.72 -21.57 -7.67
N LYS A 113 1.90 -21.12 -6.69
CA LYS A 113 0.45 -21.00 -6.86
C LYS A 113 0.09 -19.72 -7.62
N TYR A 114 -0.89 -19.86 -8.50
CA TYR A 114 -1.52 -18.72 -9.16
C TYR A 114 -2.51 -18.02 -8.22
N PRO A 115 -2.86 -16.74 -8.44
CA PRO A 115 -3.80 -16.00 -7.60
C PRO A 115 -5.13 -16.74 -7.36
N ARG A 116 -5.69 -17.42 -8.35
CA ARG A 116 -6.92 -18.20 -8.24
C ARG A 116 -6.84 -19.38 -7.26
N GLU A 117 -5.63 -19.84 -6.93
CA GLU A 117 -5.35 -20.96 -6.02
C GLU A 117 -5.01 -20.47 -4.58
N LEU A 118 -4.96 -19.16 -4.39
CA LEU A 118 -4.67 -18.51 -3.13
C LEU A 118 -5.96 -17.98 -2.48
N SER A 119 -6.06 -18.10 -1.16
CA SER A 119 -7.11 -17.41 -0.40
C SER A 119 -6.93 -15.89 -0.51
N GLY A 120 -7.98 -15.10 -0.24
CA GLY A 120 -7.89 -13.64 -0.25
C GLY A 120 -6.79 -13.08 0.67
N GLY A 121 -6.63 -13.65 1.86
CA GLY A 121 -5.55 -13.29 2.79
C GLY A 121 -4.16 -13.65 2.24
N MET A 122 -4.02 -14.80 1.54
CA MET A 122 -2.75 -15.15 0.89
C MET A 122 -2.44 -14.19 -0.26
N GLN A 123 -3.43 -13.82 -1.07
CA GLN A 123 -3.25 -12.84 -2.15
C GLN A 123 -2.79 -11.49 -1.58
N GLN A 124 -3.38 -11.03 -0.46
CA GLN A 124 -2.99 -9.80 0.21
C GLN A 124 -1.54 -9.87 0.68
N ARG A 125 -1.12 -11.01 1.25
CA ARG A 125 0.28 -11.22 1.66
C ARG A 125 1.26 -11.19 0.48
N VAL A 126 0.90 -11.75 -0.68
CA VAL A 126 1.71 -11.62 -1.91
C VAL A 126 1.82 -10.16 -2.34
N ALA A 127 0.72 -9.37 -2.25
CA ALA A 127 0.75 -7.94 -2.56
C ALA A 127 1.66 -7.16 -1.61
N VAL A 128 1.66 -7.49 -0.31
CA VAL A 128 2.59 -6.92 0.68
C VAL A 128 4.04 -7.29 0.36
N ALA A 129 4.33 -8.57 0.11
CA ALA A 129 5.67 -9.04 -0.26
C ALA A 129 6.18 -8.30 -1.52
N ARG A 130 5.33 -8.15 -2.54
CA ARG A 130 5.64 -7.41 -3.76
C ARG A 130 5.96 -5.94 -3.47
N ALA A 131 5.16 -5.28 -2.63
CA ALA A 131 5.38 -3.88 -2.28
C ALA A 131 6.67 -3.68 -1.48
N LEU A 132 6.99 -4.57 -0.55
CA LEU A 132 8.24 -4.53 0.21
C LEU A 132 9.45 -4.79 -0.70
N ALA A 133 9.35 -5.75 -1.62
CA ALA A 133 10.40 -6.08 -2.58
C ALA A 133 10.72 -4.93 -3.55
N ALA A 134 9.78 -4.04 -3.82
CA ALA A 134 10.00 -2.87 -4.67
C ALA A 134 10.95 -1.83 -4.06
N GLU A 135 11.22 -1.89 -2.75
CA GLU A 135 12.12 -0.99 -2.00
C GLU A 135 11.92 0.49 -2.37
N GLY A 136 10.64 0.89 -2.52
CA GLY A 136 10.28 2.27 -2.88
C GLY A 136 10.66 3.27 -1.81
N ASP A 137 10.83 4.53 -2.19
CA ASP A 137 11.01 5.65 -1.26
C ASP A 137 9.67 6.19 -0.71
N LEU A 138 8.55 5.75 -1.28
CA LEU A 138 7.19 5.90 -0.77
C LEU A 138 6.47 4.54 -0.75
N LEU A 139 5.94 4.14 0.40
CA LEU A 139 5.10 2.96 0.58
C LEU A 139 3.67 3.38 0.93
N ILE A 140 2.73 3.02 0.09
CA ILE A 140 1.31 3.30 0.28
C ILE A 140 0.60 2.00 0.63
N LEU A 141 -0.15 2.01 1.73
CA LEU A 141 -0.83 0.86 2.31
C LEU A 141 -2.33 1.18 2.47
N ASP A 142 -3.19 0.57 1.66
CA ASP A 142 -4.65 0.73 1.73
C ASP A 142 -5.28 -0.51 2.38
N GLU A 143 -5.66 -0.41 3.66
CA GLU A 143 -6.17 -1.49 4.51
C GLU A 143 -5.33 -2.78 4.42
N PRO A 144 -3.99 -2.72 4.63
CA PRO A 144 -3.06 -3.78 4.27
C PRO A 144 -3.22 -5.04 5.13
N PHE A 145 -3.75 -4.92 6.36
CA PHE A 145 -3.80 -6.00 7.36
C PHE A 145 -5.13 -6.77 7.36
N LYS A 146 -6.02 -6.46 6.43
CA LYS A 146 -7.31 -7.13 6.31
C LYS A 146 -7.15 -8.64 6.14
N ALA A 147 -7.93 -9.41 6.91
CA ALA A 147 -7.91 -10.88 6.91
C ALA A 147 -6.56 -11.51 7.33
N MET A 148 -5.78 -10.83 8.18
CA MET A 148 -4.58 -11.35 8.82
C MET A 148 -4.84 -11.59 10.31
N ASP A 149 -4.28 -12.67 10.84
CA ASP A 149 -4.23 -12.88 12.27
C ASP A 149 -3.21 -11.94 12.94
N GLU A 150 -3.26 -11.85 14.29
CA GLU A 150 -2.45 -10.91 15.07
C GLU A 150 -0.95 -11.17 14.88
N ALA A 151 -0.50 -12.41 14.93
CA ALA A 151 0.91 -12.76 14.83
C ALA A 151 1.51 -12.36 13.48
N LEU A 152 0.76 -12.60 12.39
CA LEU A 152 1.17 -12.21 11.06
C LEU A 152 1.14 -10.69 10.87
N ARG A 153 0.15 -10.01 11.46
CA ARG A 153 0.07 -8.54 11.46
C ARG A 153 1.31 -7.93 12.11
N GLU A 154 1.68 -8.40 13.30
CA GLU A 154 2.88 -7.95 14.01
C GLU A 154 4.16 -8.18 13.18
N GLN A 155 4.27 -9.34 12.53
CA GLN A 155 5.40 -9.65 11.64
C GLN A 155 5.49 -8.65 10.48
N ILE A 156 4.39 -8.36 9.80
CA ILE A 156 4.36 -7.41 8.68
C ILE A 156 4.63 -5.98 9.18
N VAL A 157 4.07 -5.59 10.32
CA VAL A 157 4.36 -4.31 10.97
C VAL A 157 5.86 -4.17 11.23
N ALA A 158 6.51 -5.21 11.75
CA ALA A 158 7.96 -5.20 11.98
C ALA A 158 8.75 -5.01 10.67
N LEU A 159 8.33 -5.67 9.57
CA LEU A 159 8.95 -5.50 8.26
C LEU A 159 8.79 -4.07 7.72
N VAL A 160 7.58 -3.52 7.81
CA VAL A 160 7.32 -2.12 7.40
C VAL A 160 8.13 -1.15 8.26
N ASN A 161 8.27 -1.42 9.56
CA ASN A 161 9.05 -0.56 10.47
C ASN A 161 10.56 -0.57 10.16
N GLN A 162 11.07 -1.59 9.48
CA GLN A 162 12.47 -1.64 9.02
C GLN A 162 12.70 -0.84 7.73
N THR A 163 11.66 -0.46 7.00
CA THR A 163 11.82 0.32 5.77
C THR A 163 12.21 1.77 6.09
N ARG A 164 12.99 2.38 5.20
CA ARG A 164 13.30 3.81 5.22
C ARG A 164 12.32 4.65 4.41
N ALA A 165 11.35 4.00 3.78
CA ALA A 165 10.33 4.66 2.96
C ALA A 165 9.49 5.61 3.81
N ALA A 166 8.99 6.68 3.19
CA ALA A 166 7.84 7.38 3.72
C ALA A 166 6.62 6.45 3.62
N VAL A 167 5.75 6.42 4.64
CA VAL A 167 4.59 5.52 4.68
C VAL A 167 3.30 6.34 4.69
N LEU A 168 2.41 6.05 3.75
CA LEU A 168 1.03 6.54 3.75
C LEU A 168 0.10 5.36 3.98
N LEU A 169 -0.46 5.29 5.18
CA LEU A 169 -1.41 4.25 5.58
C LEU A 169 -2.84 4.76 5.43
N VAL A 170 -3.72 3.95 4.89
CA VAL A 170 -5.18 4.13 4.99
C VAL A 170 -5.74 3.01 5.85
N THR A 171 -6.37 3.36 6.95
CA THR A 171 -6.97 2.40 7.88
C THR A 171 -8.14 3.02 8.64
N HIS A 172 -8.96 2.18 9.24
CA HIS A 172 -9.98 2.58 10.22
C HIS A 172 -9.60 2.17 11.66
N GLU A 173 -8.48 1.48 11.86
CA GLU A 173 -7.99 1.01 13.16
C GLU A 173 -6.84 1.90 13.69
N GLU A 174 -7.06 2.57 14.84
CA GLU A 174 -5.99 3.36 15.48
C GLU A 174 -4.79 2.50 15.91
N ALA A 175 -5.02 1.25 16.27
CA ALA A 175 -3.96 0.32 16.65
C ALA A 175 -2.94 0.13 15.52
N GLU A 176 -3.41 0.01 14.27
CA GLU A 176 -2.55 -0.12 13.08
C GLU A 176 -1.71 1.16 12.85
N ALA A 177 -2.33 2.34 12.98
CA ALA A 177 -1.61 3.60 12.84
C ALA A 177 -0.53 3.76 13.91
N LYS A 178 -0.83 3.38 15.17
CA LYS A 178 0.12 3.42 16.27
C LYS A 178 1.27 2.42 16.10
N SER A 179 0.97 1.18 15.68
CA SER A 179 2.00 0.14 15.48
C SER A 179 3.01 0.49 14.39
N LEU A 180 2.59 1.29 13.41
CA LEU A 180 3.45 1.82 12.35
C LEU A 180 4.03 3.20 12.67
N ASN A 181 3.83 3.74 13.88
CA ASN A 181 4.27 5.07 14.30
C ASN A 181 3.81 6.20 13.36
N CYS A 182 2.58 6.10 12.85
CA CYS A 182 2.02 7.10 11.96
C CYS A 182 1.41 8.29 12.73
N GLU A 183 1.63 9.51 12.23
CA GLU A 183 0.77 10.64 12.55
C GLU A 183 -0.62 10.39 11.96
N ILE A 184 -1.68 10.87 12.62
CA ILE A 184 -3.06 10.61 12.19
C ILE A 184 -3.67 11.85 11.56
N LEU A 185 -4.10 11.73 10.31
CA LEU A 185 -4.95 12.68 9.60
C LEU A 185 -6.39 12.13 9.56
N LYS A 186 -7.33 12.83 10.16
CA LYS A 186 -8.76 12.45 10.12
C LYS A 186 -9.47 13.12 8.94
N LEU A 187 -10.20 12.32 8.15
CA LEU A 187 -11.08 12.76 7.06
C LEU A 187 -12.54 12.75 7.49
#